data_3434f6428468ed31a7a17c970e2b40c3
#
_entry.id   3434f6428468ed31a7a17c970e2b40c3
#
_cell.length_a   1.000
_cell.length_b   1.000
_cell.length_c   1.000
_cell.angle_alpha   90.00
_cell.angle_beta   90.00
_cell.angle_gamma   90.00
#
_symmetry.space_group_name_H-M   'P 1'
#
loop_
_entity.id
_entity.type
_entity.pdbx_description
1 polymer ?
#
loop_
_entity_poly.entity_id
_entity_poly.type
_entity_poly.pdbx_seq_one_letter_code
_entity_poly.pdbx_strand_id
1 'polypeptide(L)'
;LFGKKIGIFLENSNSEADLNRREGVCDTLKGTGAEIVWTVSRDEEIKRNTTLQSQRKVDIVLALDDTSFVEAGESVKQNNLYGAIVYGIGNSTEAVYYLDARWAECLIVPDEFTAGYQCVAETVNALRKTFYQMKNQEVPYTVLTRDNLFSKENQDLLFTLSK
;
A
#
# COMPACT_ATOMS: atom_id res chain seq x y z
N LEU A 1 5.06 -3.37 18.55
CA LEU A 1 5.88 -2.44 17.72
C LEU A 1 6.88 -1.60 18.54
N PHE A 2 6.91 -1.77 19.87
CA PHE A 2 7.78 -0.98 20.75
C PHE A 2 9.25 -1.01 20.29
N GLY A 3 9.86 0.17 20.17
CA GLY A 3 11.25 0.34 19.74
C GLY A 3 11.53 0.08 18.27
N LYS A 4 10.51 -0.23 17.47
CA LYS A 4 10.69 -0.44 16.02
C LYS A 4 10.81 0.88 15.26
N LYS A 5 11.73 0.91 14.30
CA LYS A 5 11.97 2.03 13.40
C LYS A 5 11.27 1.79 12.07
N ILE A 6 10.50 2.76 11.62
CA ILE A 6 9.64 2.67 10.45
C ILE A 6 10.06 3.70 9.40
N GLY A 7 10.17 3.25 8.15
CA GLY A 7 10.25 4.10 6.97
C GLY A 7 8.95 4.05 6.18
N ILE A 8 8.55 5.15 5.55
CA ILE A 8 7.36 5.25 4.73
C ILE A 8 7.74 5.64 3.31
N PHE A 9 7.22 4.90 2.32
CA PHE A 9 7.26 5.25 0.90
C PHE A 9 5.90 5.74 0.44
N LEU A 10 5.89 6.84 -0.32
CA LEU A 10 4.73 7.45 -0.97
C LEU A 10 5.02 7.69 -2.45
N GLU A 11 4.03 7.60 -3.31
CA GLU A 11 4.18 8.00 -4.70
C GLU A 11 4.23 9.52 -4.84
N ASN A 12 3.34 10.24 -4.16
CA ASN A 12 3.21 11.68 -4.31
C ASN A 12 2.96 12.39 -2.97
N SER A 13 3.90 13.24 -2.57
CA SER A 13 3.85 13.99 -1.32
C SER A 13 2.70 15.00 -1.23
N ASN A 14 2.04 15.33 -2.35
CA ASN A 14 0.92 16.27 -2.45
C ASN A 14 -0.41 15.58 -2.75
N SER A 15 -0.45 14.27 -2.91
CA SER A 15 -1.68 13.50 -3.08
C SER A 15 -2.46 13.42 -1.78
N GLU A 16 -3.74 13.85 -1.77
CA GLU A 16 -4.60 13.70 -0.60
C GLU A 16 -4.75 12.22 -0.18
N ALA A 17 -4.80 11.30 -1.14
CA ALA A 17 -4.89 9.88 -0.84
C ALA A 17 -3.67 9.37 -0.07
N ASP A 18 -2.47 9.76 -0.49
CA ASP A 18 -1.22 9.36 0.16
C ASP A 18 -1.06 10.05 1.53
N LEU A 19 -1.46 11.31 1.62
CA LEU A 19 -1.45 12.03 2.90
C LEU A 19 -2.42 11.40 3.91
N ASN A 20 -3.63 11.04 3.48
CA ASN A 20 -4.62 10.37 4.33
C ASN A 20 -4.15 8.97 4.77
N ARG A 21 -3.55 8.19 3.88
CA ARG A 21 -2.95 6.89 4.24
C ARG A 21 -1.83 7.06 5.25
N ARG A 22 -0.94 8.03 5.04
CA ARG A 22 0.14 8.37 5.97
C ARG A 22 -0.41 8.82 7.32
N GLU A 23 -1.45 9.64 7.35
CA GLU A 23 -2.10 10.06 8.60
C GLU A 23 -2.67 8.87 9.36
N GLY A 24 -3.35 7.95 8.67
CA GLY A 24 -3.83 6.70 9.25
C GLY A 24 -2.73 5.86 9.87
N VAL A 25 -1.56 5.77 9.22
CA VAL A 25 -0.36 5.12 9.79
C VAL A 25 0.09 5.85 11.05
N CYS A 26 0.23 7.18 11.00
CA CYS A 26 0.67 7.97 12.14
C CYS A 26 -0.26 7.80 13.34
N ASP A 27 -1.58 7.80 13.10
CA ASP A 27 -2.59 7.65 14.15
C ASP A 27 -2.55 6.25 14.79
N THR A 28 -2.42 5.21 13.96
CA THR A 28 -2.32 3.83 14.45
C THR A 28 -1.05 3.59 15.26
N LEU A 29 0.04 4.28 14.95
CA LEU A 29 1.31 4.13 15.66
C LEU A 29 1.38 4.91 16.98
N LYS A 30 0.44 5.83 17.24
CA LYS A 30 0.40 6.57 18.51
C LYS A 30 0.33 5.62 19.70
N GLY A 31 1.22 5.81 20.65
CA GLY A 31 1.28 5.00 21.87
C GLY A 31 1.88 3.60 21.72
N THR A 32 2.28 3.18 20.53
CA THR A 32 2.91 1.86 20.31
C THR A 32 4.40 1.84 20.66
N GLY A 33 5.04 3.01 20.78
CA GLY A 33 6.49 3.13 20.97
C GLY A 33 7.30 2.87 19.70
N ALA A 34 6.67 2.78 18.52
CA ALA A 34 7.35 2.77 17.24
C ALA A 34 7.73 4.20 16.81
N GLU A 35 8.80 4.34 16.05
CA GLU A 35 9.32 5.62 15.56
C GLU A 35 9.30 5.66 14.04
N ILE A 36 8.67 6.68 13.44
CA ILE A 36 8.81 6.97 12.01
C ILE A 36 10.11 7.74 11.83
N VAL A 37 11.12 7.08 11.25
CA VAL A 37 12.47 7.63 11.07
C VAL A 37 12.55 8.52 9.83
N TRP A 38 11.84 8.13 8.76
CA TRP A 38 11.77 8.88 7.53
C TRP A 38 10.48 8.59 6.75
N THR A 39 10.08 9.58 5.97
CA THR A 39 9.07 9.46 4.93
C THR A 39 9.70 9.98 3.64
N VAL A 40 9.65 9.19 2.60
CA VAL A 40 10.14 9.54 1.26
C VAL A 40 9.03 9.42 0.24
N SER A 41 9.11 10.23 -0.79
CA SER A 41 8.12 10.29 -1.85
C SER A 41 8.83 10.29 -3.19
N ARG A 42 8.21 9.67 -4.20
CA ARG A 42 8.77 9.54 -5.53
C ARG A 42 8.90 10.89 -6.24
N ASP A 43 7.96 11.80 -6.05
CA ASP A 43 7.98 13.15 -6.61
C ASP A 43 9.09 14.04 -6.00
N GLU A 44 9.65 13.66 -4.84
CA GLU A 44 10.78 14.32 -4.19
C GLU A 44 12.09 13.51 -4.37
N GLU A 45 12.49 13.24 -5.60
CA GLU A 45 13.59 12.32 -5.93
C GLU A 45 14.91 12.64 -5.20
N ILE A 46 15.32 13.90 -5.15
CA ILE A 46 16.57 14.32 -4.50
C ILE A 46 16.53 14.03 -3.01
N LYS A 47 15.43 14.39 -2.34
CA LYS A 47 15.23 14.15 -0.91
C LYS A 47 15.17 12.65 -0.61
N ARG A 48 14.47 11.89 -1.44
CA ARG A 48 14.39 10.42 -1.35
C ARG A 48 15.78 9.80 -1.43
N ASN A 49 16.55 10.10 -2.47
CA ASN A 49 17.88 9.55 -2.68
C ASN A 49 18.83 9.91 -1.53
N THR A 50 18.80 11.17 -1.08
CA THR A 50 19.61 11.62 0.06
C THR A 50 19.22 10.88 1.35
N THR A 51 17.93 10.68 1.59
CA THR A 51 17.43 9.96 2.78
C THR A 51 17.85 8.51 2.77
N LEU A 52 17.70 7.81 1.65
CA LEU A 52 18.07 6.41 1.51
C LEU A 52 19.61 6.22 1.60
N GLN A 53 20.39 7.12 1.01
CA GLN A 53 21.85 7.10 1.10
C GLN A 53 22.37 7.44 2.49
N SER A 54 21.62 8.17 3.31
CA SER A 54 22.02 8.49 4.69
C SER A 54 22.07 7.28 5.63
N GLN A 55 21.77 6.08 5.13
CA GLN A 55 21.79 4.81 5.85
C GLN A 55 20.97 4.82 7.15
N ARG A 56 19.89 5.59 7.20
CA ARG A 56 18.98 5.57 8.33
C ARG A 56 18.21 4.24 8.34
N LYS A 57 18.78 3.28 9.04
CA LYS A 57 18.23 1.93 9.15
C LYS A 57 16.84 1.97 9.78
N VAL A 58 15.94 1.20 9.18
CA VAL A 58 14.61 0.93 9.70
C VAL A 58 14.39 -0.59 9.83
N ASP A 59 13.48 -0.98 10.69
CA ASP A 59 13.09 -2.38 10.84
C ASP A 59 11.96 -2.74 9.88
N ILE A 60 11.10 -1.77 9.61
CA ILE A 60 9.88 -1.93 8.82
C ILE A 60 9.79 -0.81 7.79
N VAL A 61 9.37 -1.17 6.60
CA VAL A 61 9.00 -0.24 5.54
C VAL A 61 7.51 -0.40 5.25
N LEU A 62 6.79 0.72 5.24
CA LEU A 62 5.40 0.80 4.83
C LEU A 62 5.31 1.52 3.49
N ALA A 63 4.90 0.83 2.45
CA ALA A 63 4.64 1.39 1.13
C ALA A 63 3.13 1.61 0.96
N LEU A 64 2.72 2.85 0.76
CA LEU A 64 1.31 3.23 0.88
C LEU A 64 0.55 3.25 -0.45
N ASP A 65 1.21 2.83 -1.53
CA ASP A 65 0.64 2.66 -2.87
C ASP A 65 1.43 1.59 -3.65
N ASP A 66 0.91 1.19 -4.81
CA ASP A 66 1.48 0.11 -5.62
C ASP A 66 2.89 0.46 -6.14
N THR A 67 3.07 1.67 -6.66
CA THR A 67 4.36 2.13 -7.18
C THR A 67 5.43 2.13 -6.09
N SER A 68 5.08 2.66 -4.92
CA SER A 68 5.94 2.67 -3.74
C SER A 68 6.26 1.27 -3.22
N PHE A 69 5.31 0.33 -3.32
CA PHE A 69 5.54 -1.05 -2.93
C PHE A 69 6.55 -1.74 -3.85
N VAL A 70 6.41 -1.55 -5.14
CA VAL A 70 7.37 -2.08 -6.13
C VAL A 70 8.76 -1.50 -5.89
N GLU A 71 8.86 -0.18 -5.64
CA GLU A 71 10.13 0.47 -5.36
C GLU A 71 10.77 -0.03 -4.05
N ALA A 72 9.98 -0.21 -3.00
CA ALA A 72 10.45 -0.77 -1.73
C ALA A 72 10.95 -2.21 -1.91
N GLY A 73 10.21 -3.04 -2.66
CA GLY A 73 10.59 -4.41 -2.98
C GLY A 73 11.92 -4.48 -3.74
N GLU A 74 12.10 -3.64 -4.76
CA GLU A 74 13.36 -3.55 -5.50
C GLU A 74 14.51 -3.07 -4.60
N SER A 75 14.26 -2.12 -3.71
CA SER A 75 15.26 -1.62 -2.76
C SER A 75 15.72 -2.70 -1.77
N VAL A 76 14.81 -3.55 -1.29
CA VAL A 76 15.16 -4.70 -0.44
C VAL A 76 15.96 -5.72 -1.23
N LYS A 77 15.56 -6.06 -2.45
CA LYS A 77 16.26 -6.99 -3.35
C LYS A 77 17.71 -6.54 -3.61
N GLN A 78 17.92 -5.24 -3.77
CA GLN A 78 19.24 -4.64 -3.94
C GLN A 78 20.01 -4.45 -2.62
N ASN A 79 19.45 -4.88 -1.49
CA ASN A 79 19.98 -4.72 -0.15
C ASN A 79 20.15 -3.24 0.29
N ASN A 80 19.42 -2.32 -0.31
CA ASN A 80 19.50 -0.90 0.03
C ASN A 80 18.74 -0.55 1.33
N LEU A 81 17.89 -1.44 1.84
CA LEU A 81 17.12 -1.26 3.07
C LEU A 81 17.62 -2.13 4.24
N TYR A 82 18.79 -2.74 4.10
CA TYR A 82 19.53 -3.39 5.18
C TYR A 82 18.72 -4.42 6.00
N GLY A 83 17.84 -5.17 5.34
CA GLY A 83 17.04 -6.23 5.97
C GLY A 83 15.73 -5.73 6.60
N ALA A 84 15.27 -4.55 6.24
CA ALA A 84 13.93 -4.10 6.61
C ALA A 84 12.85 -4.99 6.00
N ILE A 85 11.74 -5.15 6.73
CA ILE A 85 10.58 -5.93 6.28
C ILE A 85 9.59 -4.99 5.60
N VAL A 86 9.16 -5.31 4.37
CA VAL A 86 8.22 -4.49 3.60
C VAL A 86 6.79 -4.98 3.78
N TYR A 87 5.91 -4.05 4.08
CA TYR A 87 4.46 -4.18 4.07
C TYR A 87 3.88 -3.05 3.23
N GLY A 88 2.78 -3.27 2.53
CA GLY A 88 2.19 -2.14 1.80
C GLY A 88 0.93 -2.46 1.04
N ILE A 89 0.52 -1.49 0.22
CA ILE A 89 -0.68 -1.52 -0.60
C ILE A 89 -0.26 -1.69 -2.05
N GLY A 90 -0.94 -2.57 -2.80
CA GLY A 90 -0.70 -2.74 -4.22
C GLY A 90 -1.48 -3.91 -4.81
N ASN A 91 -1.53 -3.99 -6.13
CA ASN A 91 -2.23 -5.05 -6.85
C ASN A 91 -1.56 -5.41 -8.19
N SER A 92 -0.43 -4.79 -8.53
CA SER A 92 0.29 -5.10 -9.77
C SER A 92 0.95 -6.47 -9.74
N THR A 93 1.23 -7.01 -10.90
CA THR A 93 1.98 -8.26 -11.07
C THR A 93 3.36 -8.17 -10.41
N GLU A 94 3.98 -7.00 -10.48
CA GLU A 94 5.28 -6.72 -9.87
C GLU A 94 5.18 -6.75 -8.34
N ALA A 95 4.14 -6.16 -7.74
CA ALA A 95 3.92 -6.20 -6.30
C ALA A 95 3.72 -7.64 -5.81
N VAL A 96 2.93 -8.43 -6.55
CA VAL A 96 2.74 -9.88 -6.29
C VAL A 96 4.06 -10.65 -6.38
N TYR A 97 4.90 -10.32 -7.37
CA TYR A 97 6.22 -10.95 -7.52
C TYR A 97 7.11 -10.69 -6.28
N TYR A 98 7.14 -9.47 -5.73
CA TYR A 98 7.96 -9.18 -4.54
C TYR A 98 7.46 -9.91 -3.30
N LEU A 99 6.14 -10.11 -3.18
CA LEU A 99 5.54 -10.91 -2.11
C LEU A 99 5.94 -12.40 -2.26
N ASP A 100 5.80 -12.99 -3.45
CA ASP A 100 6.15 -14.39 -3.71
C ASP A 100 7.64 -14.64 -3.54
N ALA A 101 8.48 -13.74 -4.02
CA ALA A 101 9.94 -13.81 -3.90
C ALA A 101 10.48 -13.54 -2.49
N ARG A 102 9.60 -13.27 -1.50
CA ARG A 102 9.93 -12.95 -0.10
C ARG A 102 10.75 -11.66 0.09
N TRP A 103 10.64 -10.73 -0.83
CA TRP A 103 11.18 -9.38 -0.66
C TRP A 103 10.22 -8.46 0.09
N ALA A 104 8.96 -8.87 0.20
CA ALA A 104 7.93 -8.27 1.04
C ALA A 104 7.18 -9.36 1.82
N GLU A 105 6.57 -8.98 2.94
CA GLU A 105 5.89 -9.90 3.84
C GLU A 105 4.37 -9.88 3.68
N CYS A 106 3.82 -8.73 3.34
CA CYS A 106 2.38 -8.54 3.25
C CYS A 106 2.03 -7.50 2.18
N LEU A 107 0.98 -7.79 1.42
CA LEU A 107 0.38 -6.93 0.42
C LEU A 107 -1.10 -6.75 0.72
N ILE A 108 -1.53 -5.52 0.89
CA ILE A 108 -2.94 -5.16 1.04
C ILE A 108 -3.48 -4.83 -0.36
N VAL A 109 -4.46 -5.59 -0.82
CA VAL A 109 -5.07 -5.44 -2.15
C VAL A 109 -6.48 -4.90 -2.00
N PRO A 110 -6.75 -3.64 -2.40
CA PRO A 110 -8.11 -3.12 -2.49
C PRO A 110 -8.91 -3.86 -3.58
N ASP A 111 -10.22 -4.04 -3.36
CA ASP A 111 -11.12 -4.58 -4.38
C ASP A 111 -11.52 -3.46 -5.37
N GLU A 112 -10.68 -3.23 -6.36
CA GLU A 112 -10.86 -2.20 -7.39
C GLU A 112 -12.12 -2.46 -8.25
N PHE A 113 -12.48 -3.73 -8.46
CA PHE A 113 -13.71 -4.06 -9.19
C PHE A 113 -14.94 -3.57 -8.43
N THR A 114 -15.01 -3.89 -7.13
CA THR A 114 -16.13 -3.43 -6.28
C THR A 114 -16.16 -1.90 -6.19
N ALA A 115 -15.03 -1.22 -6.13
CA ALA A 115 -14.97 0.23 -6.15
C ALA A 115 -15.57 0.81 -7.44
N GLY A 116 -15.17 0.30 -8.61
CA GLY A 116 -15.73 0.70 -9.90
C GLY A 116 -17.22 0.39 -10.02
N TYR A 117 -17.64 -0.81 -9.60
CA TYR A 117 -19.06 -1.20 -9.60
C TYR A 117 -19.92 -0.26 -8.73
N GLN A 118 -19.49 0.02 -7.51
CA GLN A 118 -20.20 0.91 -6.58
C GLN A 118 -20.33 2.32 -7.17
N CYS A 119 -19.28 2.85 -7.78
CA CYS A 119 -19.31 4.15 -8.44
C CYS A 119 -20.44 4.24 -9.47
N VAL A 120 -20.55 3.26 -10.37
CA VAL A 120 -21.61 3.21 -11.39
C VAL A 120 -22.99 2.99 -10.75
N ALA A 121 -23.10 2.07 -9.80
CA ALA A 121 -24.37 1.73 -9.14
C ALA A 121 -24.95 2.97 -8.39
N GLU A 122 -24.13 3.70 -7.66
CA GLU A 122 -24.54 4.91 -6.95
C GLU A 122 -24.95 6.02 -7.93
N THR A 123 -24.21 6.20 -9.03
CA THR A 123 -24.55 7.15 -10.09
C THR A 123 -25.91 6.83 -10.72
N VAL A 124 -26.16 5.59 -11.08
CA VAL A 124 -27.44 5.14 -11.65
C VAL A 124 -28.60 5.36 -10.66
N ASN A 125 -28.39 5.05 -9.38
CA ASN A 125 -29.39 5.26 -8.35
C ASN A 125 -29.73 6.75 -8.16
N ALA A 126 -28.72 7.61 -8.18
CA ALA A 126 -28.90 9.05 -8.08
C ALA A 126 -29.68 9.64 -9.28
N LEU A 127 -29.42 9.14 -10.49
CA LEU A 127 -30.12 9.58 -11.70
C LEU A 127 -31.57 9.08 -11.78
N ARG A 128 -31.85 7.92 -11.23
CA ARG A 128 -33.20 7.28 -11.34
C ARG A 128 -34.17 7.65 -10.22
N LYS A 129 -33.67 8.08 -9.07
CA LYS A 129 -34.48 8.32 -7.86
C LYS A 129 -34.42 9.78 -7.46
N THR A 130 -35.51 10.50 -7.56
CA THR A 130 -35.61 11.96 -7.30
C THR A 130 -35.13 12.40 -5.91
N PHE A 131 -35.14 11.52 -4.92
CA PHE A 131 -34.74 11.82 -3.53
C PHE A 131 -33.63 10.87 -3.03
N TYR A 132 -32.84 10.29 -3.95
CA TYR A 132 -31.75 9.41 -3.56
C TYR A 132 -30.59 10.21 -2.97
N GLN A 133 -30.15 9.82 -1.80
CA GLN A 133 -28.94 10.35 -1.19
C GLN A 133 -27.83 9.29 -1.36
N MET A 134 -26.75 9.65 -2.04
CA MET A 134 -25.57 8.82 -2.12
C MET A 134 -24.99 8.58 -0.72
N LYS A 135 -24.56 7.37 -0.47
CA LYS A 135 -23.96 6.97 0.81
C LYS A 135 -22.50 6.64 0.60
N ASN A 136 -21.70 6.92 1.60
CA ASN A 136 -20.34 6.40 1.64
C ASN A 136 -20.38 4.87 1.65
N GLN A 137 -19.58 4.26 0.81
CA GLN A 137 -19.39 2.82 0.71
C GLN A 137 -17.95 2.49 1.14
N GLU A 138 -17.80 1.39 1.86
CA GLU A 138 -16.47 0.86 2.14
C GLU A 138 -16.04 -0.02 0.97
N VAL A 139 -14.82 0.19 0.49
CA VAL A 139 -14.20 -0.71 -0.49
C VAL A 139 -13.54 -1.85 0.28
N PRO A 140 -13.94 -3.10 0.03
CA PRO A 140 -13.27 -4.24 0.65
C PRO A 140 -11.79 -4.30 0.28
N TYR A 141 -11.02 -4.96 1.11
CA TYR A 141 -9.62 -5.25 0.83
C TYR A 141 -9.27 -6.66 1.27
N THR A 142 -8.24 -7.23 0.66
CA THR A 142 -7.69 -8.52 1.02
C THR A 142 -6.26 -8.37 1.48
N VAL A 143 -5.90 -9.04 2.58
CA VAL A 143 -4.53 -9.10 3.06
C VAL A 143 -3.87 -10.35 2.49
N LEU A 144 -2.92 -10.14 1.61
CA LEU A 144 -2.13 -11.20 1.02
C LEU A 144 -0.82 -11.37 1.76
N THR A 145 -0.51 -12.61 2.04
CA THR A 145 0.80 -13.09 2.49
C THR A 145 1.22 -14.21 1.54
N ARG A 146 2.46 -14.64 1.62
CA ARG A 146 2.91 -15.76 0.81
C ARG A 146 2.09 -17.04 1.05
N ASP A 147 1.59 -17.24 2.28
CA ASP A 147 0.86 -18.47 2.63
C ASP A 147 -0.51 -18.56 1.97
N ASN A 148 -1.16 -17.42 1.68
CA ASN A 148 -2.48 -17.37 1.08
C ASN A 148 -2.51 -16.86 -0.37
N LEU A 149 -1.37 -16.41 -0.91
CA LEU A 149 -1.26 -15.82 -2.24
C LEU A 149 -1.85 -16.72 -3.35
N PHE A 150 -1.61 -18.02 -3.26
CA PHE A 150 -2.04 -19.00 -4.27
C PHE A 150 -3.37 -19.70 -3.94
N SER A 151 -4.12 -19.22 -2.93
CA SER A 151 -5.48 -19.70 -2.73
C SER A 151 -6.36 -19.34 -3.93
N LYS A 152 -7.35 -20.18 -4.25
CA LYS A 152 -8.22 -19.97 -5.40
C LYS A 152 -8.91 -18.60 -5.37
N GLU A 153 -9.40 -18.19 -4.20
CA GLU A 153 -10.09 -16.91 -3.99
C GLU A 153 -9.17 -15.72 -4.29
N ASN A 154 -7.91 -15.79 -3.84
CA ASN A 154 -6.95 -14.71 -4.05
C ASN A 154 -6.41 -14.69 -5.49
N GLN A 155 -6.31 -15.84 -6.15
CA GLN A 155 -5.98 -15.89 -7.58
C GLN A 155 -7.07 -15.24 -8.44
N ASP A 156 -8.34 -15.47 -8.10
CA ASP A 156 -9.47 -14.83 -8.80
C ASP A 156 -9.45 -13.30 -8.59
N LEU A 157 -9.06 -12.82 -7.42
CA LEU A 157 -8.91 -11.39 -7.14
C LEU A 157 -7.78 -10.75 -7.97
N LEU A 158 -6.61 -11.40 -8.00
CA LEU A 158 -5.41 -10.86 -8.64
C LEU A 158 -5.43 -10.96 -10.17
N PHE A 159 -6.08 -11.98 -10.72
CA PHE A 159 -6.02 -12.33 -12.14
C PHE A 159 -7.37 -12.30 -12.84
N THR A 160 -8.32 -11.53 -12.33
CA THR A 160 -9.69 -11.40 -12.90
C THR A 160 -9.70 -10.88 -14.35
N LEU A 161 -8.59 -10.42 -14.89
CA LEU A 161 -8.46 -9.93 -16.27
C LEU A 161 -8.31 -11.04 -17.33
N SER A 162 -8.40 -12.30 -16.97
CA SER A 162 -8.25 -13.44 -17.91
C SER A 162 -9.56 -14.18 -18.24
N LYS A 163 -10.71 -13.51 -18.11
CA LYS A 163 -12.00 -14.07 -18.56
C LYS A 163 -12.48 -13.37 -19.81
#